data_e2f6eb03ade6e75a6e1d60b9d7595979
#
_entry.id   e2f6eb03ade6e75a6e1d60b9d7595979
#
_cell.length_a   1.000
_cell.length_b   1.000
_cell.length_c   1.000
_cell.angle_alpha   90.00
_cell.angle_beta   90.00
_cell.angle_gamma   90.00
#
_symmetry.space_group_name_H-M   'P 1'
#
loop_
_entity.id
_entity.type
_entity.pdbx_description
1 polymer ?
#
loop_
_entity_poly.entity_id
_entity_poly.type
_entity_poly.pdbx_seq_one_letter_code
_entity_poly.pdbx_strand_id
1 'polypeptide(L)'
;MSKQLQDAYIVAASRTPIGKAPRGAFKNTRPDELLVHAIKSAIAQVPEFDTKLIEDAIVGCAIPEAEQGLNVARMGALLAGLPNTVGGVTVNRFCASGITALAMAADRIRVGESDALLAAGVESMSMVPMMGNKPSMSPHIFDRSEDFGIAYGMGLTAERVAEQWKVSREDQDTFSVESHRKAIAAQQAGEFKDEIAPYAIVERFPNLATGEIDTKTREIALDEGPRAETSLEGLAKLKTVFANKGSVTAGNSSQTSDGSGALLVVSEKVLKQFNLTPLARFVSFAVRGVPPEIMGIGPKEAIPAALKAAGLKQDDIDWIELNEAFAAQSLAVIRDLGLDPSKINPLGGAIALGHPLGATGAIRAATVVHGLRRRNLKYGMVTMCVGTGMGAAGIIERL
;
A
#
# COMPACT_ATOMS: atom_id res chain seq x y z
N MET A 1 -19.72 32.83 2.16
CA MET A 1 -19.58 32.18 3.45
C MET A 1 -18.27 31.40 3.43
N SER A 2 -17.39 31.57 4.41
CA SER A 2 -16.19 30.73 4.53
C SER A 2 -16.65 29.32 4.87
N LYS A 3 -16.25 28.31 4.06
CA LYS A 3 -16.49 26.92 4.39
C LYS A 3 -15.73 26.57 5.68
N GLN A 4 -16.42 26.01 6.65
CA GLN A 4 -15.79 25.52 7.88
C GLN A 4 -15.12 24.19 7.57
N LEU A 5 -13.87 24.01 8.01
CA LEU A 5 -13.19 22.71 7.94
C LEU A 5 -13.93 21.70 8.78
N GLN A 6 -14.10 20.49 8.25
CA GLN A 6 -14.74 19.35 8.92
C GLN A 6 -13.81 18.13 8.96
N ASP A 7 -14.14 17.13 9.75
CA ASP A 7 -13.42 15.88 9.78
C ASP A 7 -13.82 14.96 8.60
N ALA A 8 -12.88 14.13 8.18
CA ALA A 8 -13.09 13.09 7.17
C ALA A 8 -13.03 11.72 7.85
N TYR A 9 -14.13 11.00 7.84
CA TYR A 9 -14.31 9.74 8.55
C TYR A 9 -14.17 8.55 7.62
N ILE A 10 -13.39 7.57 8.02
CA ILE A 10 -13.28 6.26 7.36
C ILE A 10 -14.33 5.35 8.00
N VAL A 11 -15.28 4.88 7.19
CA VAL A 11 -16.40 4.03 7.67
C VAL A 11 -16.28 2.59 7.19
N ALA A 12 -15.46 2.35 6.16
CA ALA A 12 -15.16 1.00 5.66
C ALA A 12 -13.71 0.95 5.18
N ALA A 13 -13.06 -0.19 5.38
CA ALA A 13 -11.71 -0.44 4.92
C ALA A 13 -11.54 -1.94 4.64
N SER A 14 -11.19 -2.29 3.40
CA SER A 14 -11.04 -3.69 2.96
C SER A 14 -9.89 -3.81 1.98
N ARG A 15 -9.34 -5.03 1.84
CA ARG A 15 -8.31 -5.35 0.88
C ARG A 15 -8.42 -6.78 0.36
N THR A 16 -7.85 -7.03 -0.79
CA THR A 16 -7.59 -8.40 -1.23
C THR A 16 -6.46 -9.02 -0.40
N PRO A 17 -6.31 -10.33 -0.38
CA PRO A 17 -5.01 -10.92 -0.11
C PRO A 17 -3.96 -10.35 -1.07
N ILE A 18 -2.68 -10.43 -0.69
CA ILE A 18 -1.57 -10.04 -1.57
C ILE A 18 -0.99 -11.29 -2.22
N GLY A 19 -0.99 -11.31 -3.56
CA GLY A 19 -0.41 -12.37 -4.36
C GLY A 19 1.06 -12.12 -4.70
N LYS A 20 1.84 -13.18 -4.89
CA LYS A 20 3.24 -13.11 -5.36
C LYS A 20 3.28 -12.92 -6.88
N ALA A 21 3.89 -11.85 -7.36
CA ALA A 21 4.18 -11.69 -8.78
C ALA A 21 5.53 -12.35 -9.14
N PRO A 22 5.68 -12.90 -10.33
CA PRO A 22 4.67 -13.16 -11.37
C PRO A 22 4.07 -14.57 -11.32
N ARG A 23 4.23 -15.32 -10.24
CA ARG A 23 3.91 -16.77 -10.19
C ARG A 23 2.85 -17.14 -9.17
N GLY A 24 2.35 -16.17 -8.40
CA GLY A 24 1.37 -16.40 -7.34
C GLY A 24 -0.06 -16.58 -7.83
N ALA A 25 -0.97 -16.53 -6.87
CA ALA A 25 -2.39 -16.81 -7.10
C ALA A 25 -3.02 -15.86 -8.12
N PHE A 26 -2.64 -14.57 -8.09
CA PHE A 26 -3.23 -13.54 -8.93
C PHE A 26 -2.53 -13.31 -10.27
N LYS A 27 -1.58 -14.15 -10.66
CA LYS A 27 -0.80 -14.00 -11.90
C LYS A 27 -1.63 -13.82 -13.19
N ASN A 28 -2.85 -14.36 -13.20
CA ASN A 28 -3.80 -14.29 -14.32
C ASN A 28 -5.08 -13.52 -13.94
N THR A 29 -5.12 -12.88 -12.76
CA THR A 29 -6.25 -12.07 -12.32
C THR A 29 -6.00 -10.61 -12.72
N ARG A 30 -6.93 -10.03 -13.46
CA ARG A 30 -6.80 -8.64 -13.92
C ARG A 30 -6.82 -7.67 -12.73
N PRO A 31 -6.02 -6.59 -12.77
CA PRO A 31 -6.01 -5.60 -11.70
C PRO A 31 -7.37 -4.90 -11.50
N ASP A 32 -8.13 -4.67 -12.57
CA ASP A 32 -9.48 -4.12 -12.47
C ASP A 32 -10.43 -5.07 -11.71
N GLU A 33 -10.29 -6.39 -11.85
CA GLU A 33 -11.07 -7.37 -11.06
C GLU A 33 -10.68 -7.34 -9.58
N LEU A 34 -9.38 -7.22 -9.25
CA LEU A 34 -8.90 -7.05 -7.87
C LEU A 34 -9.46 -5.75 -7.25
N LEU A 35 -9.46 -4.66 -8.01
CA LEU A 35 -10.03 -3.38 -7.59
C LEU A 35 -11.52 -3.48 -7.33
N VAL A 36 -12.27 -4.07 -8.26
CA VAL A 36 -13.71 -4.31 -8.12
C VAL A 36 -14.03 -5.10 -6.87
N HIS A 37 -13.26 -6.15 -6.59
CA HIS A 37 -13.43 -6.97 -5.39
C HIS A 37 -13.20 -6.16 -4.12
N ALA A 38 -12.12 -5.38 -4.04
CA ALA A 38 -11.84 -4.53 -2.88
C ALA A 38 -12.92 -3.47 -2.66
N ILE A 39 -13.41 -2.81 -3.74
CA ILE A 39 -14.50 -1.83 -3.67
C ILE A 39 -15.79 -2.46 -3.14
N LYS A 40 -16.22 -3.57 -3.74
CA LYS A 40 -17.44 -4.28 -3.31
C LYS A 40 -17.36 -4.73 -1.86
N SER A 41 -16.20 -5.23 -1.44
CA SER A 41 -15.96 -5.69 -0.09
C SER A 41 -15.97 -4.54 0.93
N ALA A 42 -15.42 -3.38 0.59
CA ALA A 42 -15.50 -2.20 1.45
C ALA A 42 -16.95 -1.70 1.60
N ILE A 43 -17.70 -1.60 0.49
CA ILE A 43 -19.10 -1.17 0.52
C ILE A 43 -19.98 -2.15 1.30
N ALA A 44 -19.70 -3.46 1.21
CA ALA A 44 -20.44 -4.48 1.95
C ALA A 44 -20.31 -4.37 3.48
N GLN A 45 -19.30 -3.65 4.00
CA GLN A 45 -19.15 -3.38 5.43
C GLN A 45 -20.18 -2.34 5.95
N VAL A 46 -20.81 -1.59 5.06
CA VAL A 46 -21.80 -0.53 5.39
C VAL A 46 -23.07 -0.67 4.53
N PRO A 47 -23.82 -1.78 4.69
CA PRO A 47 -24.95 -2.10 3.82
C PRO A 47 -26.09 -1.08 3.86
N GLU A 48 -26.18 -0.26 4.90
CA GLU A 48 -27.15 0.82 5.06
C GLU A 48 -26.78 2.07 4.23
N PHE A 49 -25.55 2.18 3.73
CA PHE A 49 -25.09 3.35 2.98
C PHE A 49 -25.60 3.35 1.53
N ASP A 50 -26.19 4.46 1.08
CA ASP A 50 -26.58 4.62 -0.32
C ASP A 50 -25.38 5.01 -1.19
N THR A 51 -24.92 4.09 -2.02
CA THR A 51 -23.78 4.29 -2.93
C THR A 51 -23.99 5.40 -3.97
N LYS A 52 -25.22 5.88 -4.18
CA LYS A 52 -25.52 7.04 -5.03
C LYS A 52 -24.91 8.33 -4.51
N LEU A 53 -24.55 8.37 -3.23
CA LEU A 53 -23.88 9.52 -2.61
C LEU A 53 -22.38 9.56 -2.87
N ILE A 54 -21.78 8.49 -3.37
CA ILE A 54 -20.37 8.51 -3.78
C ILE A 54 -20.25 9.42 -5.00
N GLU A 55 -19.48 10.50 -4.84
CA GLU A 55 -19.30 11.48 -5.90
C GLU A 55 -18.11 11.14 -6.81
N ASP A 56 -17.06 10.56 -6.24
CA ASP A 56 -15.83 10.23 -6.97
C ASP A 56 -15.11 9.03 -6.39
N ALA A 57 -14.36 8.31 -7.22
CA ALA A 57 -13.45 7.24 -6.86
C ALA A 57 -12.01 7.69 -7.17
N ILE A 58 -11.19 7.84 -6.14
CA ILE A 58 -9.78 8.20 -6.27
C ILE A 58 -8.95 6.95 -6.05
N VAL A 59 -8.25 6.48 -7.09
CA VAL A 59 -7.55 5.20 -7.06
C VAL A 59 -6.07 5.39 -7.38
N GLY A 60 -5.21 4.95 -6.46
CA GLY A 60 -3.78 4.90 -6.66
C GLY A 60 -3.36 3.73 -7.55
N CYS A 61 -2.55 4.02 -8.57
CA CYS A 61 -1.90 3.02 -9.41
C CYS A 61 -0.51 3.53 -9.81
N ALA A 62 0.54 2.74 -9.57
CA ALA A 62 1.91 3.20 -9.80
C ALA A 62 2.32 3.15 -11.27
N ILE A 63 1.83 2.16 -12.01
CA ILE A 63 2.12 1.97 -13.44
C ILE A 63 0.79 1.88 -14.20
N PRO A 64 0.08 3.02 -14.41
CA PRO A 64 -1.26 3.03 -15.01
C PRO A 64 -1.21 2.83 -16.52
N GLU A 65 -0.86 1.61 -16.96
CA GLU A 65 -0.85 1.20 -18.37
C GLU A 65 -1.39 -0.22 -18.55
N ALA A 66 -1.55 -0.67 -19.77
CA ALA A 66 -2.03 -2.00 -20.16
C ALA A 66 -3.32 -2.38 -19.39
N GLU A 67 -3.33 -3.51 -18.66
CA GLU A 67 -4.50 -4.01 -17.92
C GLU A 67 -4.95 -3.09 -16.77
N GLN A 68 -4.09 -2.21 -16.29
CA GLN A 68 -4.40 -1.16 -15.30
C GLN A 68 -4.33 0.26 -15.90
N GLY A 69 -4.36 0.33 -17.23
CA GLY A 69 -4.30 1.56 -17.99
C GLY A 69 -5.65 2.28 -18.12
N LEU A 70 -5.72 3.22 -19.07
CA LEU A 70 -6.83 4.14 -19.25
C LEU A 70 -7.11 4.88 -17.92
N ASN A 71 -8.33 4.86 -17.44
CA ASN A 71 -8.69 5.36 -16.12
C ASN A 71 -9.22 4.18 -15.28
N VAL A 72 -8.32 3.39 -14.68
CA VAL A 72 -8.67 2.21 -13.90
C VAL A 72 -9.62 2.54 -12.74
N ALA A 73 -9.55 3.75 -12.19
CA ALA A 73 -10.46 4.23 -11.15
C ALA A 73 -11.92 4.25 -11.65
N ARG A 74 -12.17 4.90 -12.78
CA ARG A 74 -13.50 4.99 -13.36
C ARG A 74 -14.01 3.61 -13.81
N MET A 75 -13.15 2.82 -14.45
CA MET A 75 -13.49 1.47 -14.88
C MET A 75 -13.83 0.58 -13.68
N GLY A 76 -13.02 0.58 -12.64
CA GLY A 76 -13.25 -0.18 -11.41
C GLY A 76 -14.55 0.21 -10.72
N ALA A 77 -14.85 1.51 -10.62
CA ALA A 77 -16.10 2.01 -10.05
C ALA A 77 -17.33 1.48 -10.80
N LEU A 78 -17.35 1.58 -12.13
CA LEU A 78 -18.46 1.09 -12.96
C LEU A 78 -18.60 -0.43 -12.90
N LEU A 79 -17.49 -1.17 -13.01
CA LEU A 79 -17.50 -2.64 -12.93
C LEU A 79 -17.88 -3.15 -11.52
N ALA A 80 -17.61 -2.36 -10.48
CA ALA A 80 -18.12 -2.64 -9.14
C ALA A 80 -19.63 -2.46 -8.99
N GLY A 81 -20.28 -1.86 -9.99
CA GLY A 81 -21.73 -1.62 -9.99
C GLY A 81 -22.10 -0.28 -9.34
N LEU A 82 -21.14 0.62 -9.14
CA LEU A 82 -21.47 1.98 -8.68
C LEU A 82 -22.23 2.74 -9.77
N PRO A 83 -23.08 3.71 -9.38
CA PRO A 83 -23.83 4.53 -10.33
C PRO A 83 -22.92 5.22 -11.35
N ASN A 84 -23.43 5.44 -12.55
CA ASN A 84 -22.69 6.15 -13.60
C ASN A 84 -22.46 7.65 -13.30
N THR A 85 -23.06 8.15 -12.24
CA THR A 85 -22.83 9.51 -11.70
C THR A 85 -21.52 9.61 -10.91
N VAL A 86 -20.95 8.48 -10.44
CA VAL A 86 -19.68 8.46 -9.69
C VAL A 86 -18.53 8.78 -10.65
N GLY A 87 -17.77 9.82 -10.36
CA GLY A 87 -16.54 10.13 -11.10
C GLY A 87 -15.45 9.06 -10.92
N GLY A 88 -14.27 9.32 -11.46
CA GLY A 88 -13.11 8.47 -11.24
C GLY A 88 -11.83 9.16 -11.67
N VAL A 89 -10.80 9.12 -10.81
CA VAL A 89 -9.47 9.63 -11.11
C VAL A 89 -8.40 8.64 -10.66
N THR A 90 -7.49 8.30 -11.56
CA THR A 90 -6.32 7.49 -11.26
C THR A 90 -5.14 8.41 -10.91
N VAL A 91 -4.55 8.20 -9.74
CA VAL A 91 -3.43 9.01 -9.25
C VAL A 91 -2.17 8.18 -9.14
N ASN A 92 -1.04 8.79 -9.50
CA ASN A 92 0.27 8.16 -9.45
C ASN A 92 1.24 8.97 -8.57
N ARG A 93 1.66 8.35 -7.50
CA ARG A 93 2.82 8.72 -6.67
C ARG A 93 3.58 7.43 -6.34
N PHE A 94 3.77 6.58 -7.34
CA PHE A 94 4.41 5.27 -7.20
C PHE A 94 3.90 4.51 -5.95
N CYS A 95 4.80 4.11 -5.06
CA CYS A 95 4.47 3.36 -3.84
C CYS A 95 3.42 4.04 -2.94
N ALA A 96 3.35 5.37 -2.95
CA ALA A 96 2.45 6.14 -2.10
C ALA A 96 1.10 6.51 -2.77
N SER A 97 0.80 5.96 -3.97
CA SER A 97 -0.42 6.31 -4.69
C SER A 97 -1.68 6.04 -3.87
N GLY A 98 -1.78 4.89 -3.19
CA GLY A 98 -2.96 4.53 -2.40
C GLY A 98 -3.19 5.41 -1.18
N ILE A 99 -2.14 5.76 -0.43
CA ILE A 99 -2.28 6.70 0.71
C ILE A 99 -2.51 8.14 0.22
N THR A 100 -1.99 8.50 -0.95
CA THR A 100 -2.30 9.79 -1.60
C THR A 100 -3.77 9.85 -2.01
N ALA A 101 -4.34 8.78 -2.54
CA ALA A 101 -5.76 8.70 -2.87
C ALA A 101 -6.63 8.92 -1.61
N LEU A 102 -6.28 8.29 -0.49
CA LEU A 102 -6.97 8.49 0.78
C LEU A 102 -6.86 9.94 1.28
N ALA A 103 -5.66 10.54 1.19
CA ALA A 103 -5.45 11.94 1.57
C ALA A 103 -6.28 12.90 0.72
N MET A 104 -6.30 12.71 -0.61
CA MET A 104 -7.11 13.52 -1.53
C MET A 104 -8.60 13.41 -1.23
N ALA A 105 -9.10 12.20 -0.96
CA ALA A 105 -10.50 12.00 -0.56
C ALA A 105 -10.81 12.72 0.76
N ALA A 106 -9.94 12.57 1.77
CA ALA A 106 -10.12 13.23 3.05
C ALA A 106 -10.11 14.76 2.93
N ASP A 107 -9.21 15.33 2.12
CA ASP A 107 -9.09 16.77 1.95
C ASP A 107 -10.33 17.37 1.25
N ARG A 108 -10.89 16.69 0.24
CA ARG A 108 -12.15 17.12 -0.42
C ARG A 108 -13.34 17.09 0.54
N ILE A 109 -13.42 16.08 1.42
CA ILE A 109 -14.42 16.05 2.49
C ILE A 109 -14.20 17.20 3.46
N ARG A 110 -12.96 17.42 3.92
CA ARG A 110 -12.62 18.47 4.92
C ARG A 110 -13.00 19.86 4.47
N VAL A 111 -12.78 20.18 3.20
CA VAL A 111 -13.12 21.50 2.67
C VAL A 111 -14.62 21.60 2.26
N GLY A 112 -15.41 20.55 2.50
CA GLY A 112 -16.84 20.51 2.18
C GLY A 112 -17.11 20.56 0.67
N GLU A 113 -16.21 20.02 -0.13
CA GLU A 113 -16.43 19.85 -1.59
C GLU A 113 -17.30 18.62 -1.86
N SER A 114 -17.11 17.56 -1.09
CA SER A 114 -17.82 16.30 -1.21
C SER A 114 -18.25 15.76 0.15
N ASP A 115 -19.30 14.95 0.16
CA ASP A 115 -19.81 14.29 1.37
C ASP A 115 -19.44 12.79 1.46
N ALA A 116 -19.19 12.12 0.32
CA ALA A 116 -18.77 10.70 0.31
C ALA A 116 -17.86 10.44 -0.90
N LEU A 117 -16.70 9.83 -0.65
CA LEU A 117 -15.69 9.51 -1.64
C LEU A 117 -15.11 8.11 -1.40
N LEU A 118 -14.80 7.41 -2.49
CA LEU A 118 -14.09 6.16 -2.47
C LEU A 118 -12.59 6.42 -2.68
N ALA A 119 -11.76 5.95 -1.74
CA ALA A 119 -10.31 5.95 -1.87
C ALA A 119 -9.81 4.51 -2.02
N ALA A 120 -9.01 4.22 -3.02
CA ALA A 120 -8.52 2.87 -3.25
C ALA A 120 -7.10 2.86 -3.82
N GLY A 121 -6.55 1.68 -3.99
CA GLY A 121 -5.30 1.46 -4.69
C GLY A 121 -5.28 0.08 -5.32
N VAL A 122 -4.64 -0.04 -6.47
CA VAL A 122 -4.51 -1.29 -7.22
C VAL A 122 -3.14 -1.39 -7.88
N GLU A 123 -2.60 -2.60 -7.92
CA GLU A 123 -1.41 -2.92 -8.70
C GLU A 123 -1.38 -4.40 -9.04
N SER A 124 -1.03 -4.74 -10.28
CA SER A 124 -0.63 -6.08 -10.69
C SER A 124 0.76 -6.03 -11.31
N MET A 125 1.75 -6.45 -10.53
CA MET A 125 3.13 -6.57 -11.03
C MET A 125 3.34 -7.90 -11.78
N SER A 126 2.33 -8.76 -11.81
CA SER A 126 2.30 -9.95 -12.66
C SER A 126 1.97 -9.62 -14.11
N MET A 127 1.05 -8.68 -14.35
CA MET A 127 0.61 -8.30 -15.69
C MET A 127 1.34 -7.07 -16.22
N VAL A 128 1.62 -6.10 -15.34
CA VAL A 128 2.33 -4.87 -15.72
C VAL A 128 3.66 -4.81 -14.95
N PRO A 129 4.80 -4.95 -15.64
CA PRO A 129 6.10 -4.95 -14.99
C PRO A 129 6.43 -3.59 -14.38
N MET A 130 7.27 -3.60 -13.34
CA MET A 130 7.83 -2.36 -12.79
C MET A 130 8.56 -1.60 -13.91
N MET A 131 8.33 -0.33 -14.08
CA MET A 131 8.75 0.54 -15.19
C MET A 131 7.83 0.50 -16.41
N GLY A 132 6.81 -0.34 -16.44
CA GLY A 132 5.89 -0.46 -17.58
C GLY A 132 6.42 -1.34 -18.71
N ASN A 133 5.56 -1.58 -19.70
CA ASN A 133 5.90 -2.39 -20.87
C ASN A 133 6.77 -1.64 -21.89
N LYS A 134 6.70 -0.31 -21.89
CA LYS A 134 7.48 0.55 -22.78
C LYS A 134 8.09 1.70 -22.01
N PRO A 135 9.13 1.45 -21.19
CA PRO A 135 9.80 2.52 -20.46
C PRO A 135 10.45 3.51 -21.44
N SER A 136 10.21 4.79 -21.23
CA SER A 136 10.78 5.86 -22.02
C SER A 136 11.15 7.03 -21.11
N MET A 137 12.42 7.12 -20.77
CA MET A 137 12.94 8.20 -19.92
C MET A 137 13.38 9.38 -20.76
N SER A 138 13.26 10.59 -20.22
CA SER A 138 13.83 11.78 -20.83
C SER A 138 15.36 11.66 -20.90
N PRO A 139 16.00 11.88 -22.06
CA PRO A 139 17.46 11.90 -22.14
C PRO A 139 18.10 13.01 -21.29
N HIS A 140 17.36 14.08 -20.95
CA HIS A 140 17.84 15.15 -20.10
C HIS A 140 18.15 14.73 -18.64
N ILE A 141 17.73 13.54 -18.21
CA ILE A 141 18.18 12.95 -16.94
C ILE A 141 19.70 12.81 -16.88
N PHE A 142 20.35 12.67 -18.04
CA PHE A 142 21.79 12.46 -18.12
C PHE A 142 22.58 13.76 -18.37
N ASP A 143 21.93 14.91 -18.42
CA ASP A 143 22.59 16.21 -18.60
C ASP A 143 23.28 16.70 -17.30
N ARG A 144 22.78 16.27 -16.13
CA ARG A 144 23.30 16.67 -14.83
C ARG A 144 23.50 15.44 -13.94
N SER A 145 24.65 15.40 -13.25
CA SER A 145 25.00 14.24 -12.40
C SER A 145 24.04 14.01 -11.24
N GLU A 146 23.47 15.07 -10.67
CA GLU A 146 22.49 14.98 -9.59
C GLU A 146 21.16 14.34 -10.01
N ASP A 147 20.87 14.29 -11.31
CA ASP A 147 19.64 13.70 -11.84
C ASP A 147 19.78 12.21 -12.17
N PHE A 148 21.00 11.66 -12.25
CA PHE A 148 21.24 10.24 -12.59
C PHE A 148 20.47 9.26 -11.71
N GLY A 149 20.24 9.63 -10.45
CA GLY A 149 19.45 8.83 -9.51
C GLY A 149 18.02 8.57 -9.95
N ILE A 150 17.45 9.40 -10.85
CA ILE A 150 16.11 9.19 -11.43
C ILE A 150 16.07 7.89 -12.24
N ALA A 151 17.17 7.56 -12.93
CA ALA A 151 17.29 6.36 -13.76
C ALA A 151 17.69 5.11 -12.95
N TYR A 152 17.99 5.24 -11.65
CA TYR A 152 18.37 4.09 -10.83
C TYR A 152 17.19 3.15 -10.62
N GLY A 153 17.44 1.86 -10.82
CA GLY A 153 16.54 0.83 -10.28
C GLY A 153 16.50 0.89 -8.75
N MET A 154 15.34 0.58 -8.16
CA MET A 154 15.11 0.72 -6.71
C MET A 154 16.14 -0.02 -5.85
N GLY A 155 16.66 -1.17 -6.32
CA GLY A 155 17.71 -1.89 -5.60
C GLY A 155 19.04 -1.15 -5.53
N LEU A 156 19.42 -0.38 -6.57
CA LEU A 156 20.60 0.48 -6.51
C LEU A 156 20.44 1.61 -5.49
N THR A 157 19.25 2.20 -5.40
CA THR A 157 18.98 3.22 -4.37
C THR A 157 19.07 2.62 -2.96
N ALA A 158 18.63 1.37 -2.78
CA ALA A 158 18.75 0.66 -1.51
C ALA A 158 20.23 0.38 -1.14
N GLU A 159 21.07 0.01 -2.10
CA GLU A 159 22.53 -0.14 -1.88
C GLU A 159 23.19 1.19 -1.47
N ARG A 160 22.79 2.32 -2.12
CA ARG A 160 23.26 3.66 -1.73
C ARG A 160 22.89 4.00 -0.28
N VAL A 161 21.64 3.69 0.11
CA VAL A 161 21.21 3.89 1.49
C VAL A 161 21.98 2.99 2.44
N ALA A 162 22.15 1.70 2.12
CA ALA A 162 22.91 0.76 2.95
C ALA A 162 24.35 1.26 3.19
N GLU A 163 25.02 1.74 2.13
CA GLU A 163 26.38 2.30 2.21
C GLU A 163 26.43 3.57 3.06
N GLN A 164 25.57 4.54 2.77
CA GLN A 164 25.61 5.86 3.40
C GLN A 164 25.19 5.82 4.88
N TRP A 165 24.19 4.98 5.23
CA TRP A 165 23.72 4.80 6.61
C TRP A 165 24.39 3.63 7.33
N LYS A 166 25.36 2.98 6.70
CA LYS A 166 26.15 1.86 7.26
C LYS A 166 25.24 0.73 7.78
N VAL A 167 24.22 0.39 7.01
CA VAL A 167 23.33 -0.73 7.33
C VAL A 167 23.97 -2.01 6.81
N SER A 168 24.43 -2.87 7.71
CA SER A 168 25.13 -4.10 7.34
C SER A 168 24.18 -5.13 6.69
N ARG A 169 24.74 -6.09 5.97
CA ARG A 169 24.00 -7.22 5.42
C ARG A 169 23.31 -8.02 6.54
N GLU A 170 23.97 -8.23 7.64
CA GLU A 170 23.43 -8.96 8.80
C GLU A 170 22.24 -8.24 9.43
N ASP A 171 22.32 -6.91 9.59
CA ASP A 171 21.18 -6.10 10.04
C ASP A 171 19.97 -6.27 9.13
N GLN A 172 20.19 -6.20 7.80
CA GLN A 172 19.14 -6.34 6.80
C GLN A 172 18.48 -7.73 6.84
N ASP A 173 19.28 -8.76 6.93
CA ASP A 173 18.79 -10.15 7.00
C ASP A 173 18.04 -10.40 8.32
N THR A 174 18.51 -9.88 9.45
CA THR A 174 17.85 -9.95 10.76
C THR A 174 16.49 -9.27 10.74
N PHE A 175 16.41 -8.07 10.18
CA PHE A 175 15.16 -7.34 10.02
C PHE A 175 14.16 -8.12 9.16
N SER A 176 14.65 -8.78 8.12
CA SER A 176 13.82 -9.55 7.19
C SER A 176 13.24 -10.82 7.85
N VAL A 177 14.07 -11.54 8.64
CA VAL A 177 13.57 -12.69 9.43
C VAL A 177 12.47 -12.25 10.38
N GLU A 178 12.65 -11.11 11.05
CA GLU A 178 11.66 -10.59 11.99
C GLU A 178 10.34 -10.17 11.29
N SER A 179 10.42 -9.57 10.08
CA SER A 179 9.24 -9.27 9.27
C SER A 179 8.44 -10.53 8.96
N HIS A 180 9.10 -11.61 8.51
CA HIS A 180 8.44 -12.89 8.26
C HIS A 180 7.85 -13.51 9.53
N ARG A 181 8.60 -13.51 10.63
CA ARG A 181 8.14 -14.03 11.92
C ARG A 181 6.86 -13.34 12.40
N LYS A 182 6.82 -12.01 12.34
CA LYS A 182 5.64 -11.21 12.69
C LYS A 182 4.46 -11.53 11.77
N ALA A 183 4.69 -11.62 10.46
CA ALA A 183 3.63 -11.90 9.49
C ALA A 183 3.01 -13.30 9.68
N ILE A 184 3.82 -14.32 9.91
CA ILE A 184 3.36 -15.68 10.21
C ILE A 184 2.52 -15.70 11.50
N ALA A 185 3.03 -15.09 12.57
CA ALA A 185 2.31 -15.02 13.85
C ALA A 185 0.97 -14.29 13.70
N ALA A 186 0.93 -13.20 12.92
CA ALA A 186 -0.29 -12.45 12.65
C ALA A 186 -1.30 -13.28 11.84
N GLN A 187 -0.88 -14.01 10.82
CA GLN A 187 -1.75 -14.90 10.06
C GLN A 187 -2.34 -16.02 10.95
N GLN A 188 -1.51 -16.65 11.77
CA GLN A 188 -1.94 -17.71 12.69
C GLN A 188 -2.93 -17.19 13.74
N ALA A 189 -2.74 -15.97 14.21
CA ALA A 189 -3.65 -15.30 15.17
C ALA A 189 -4.94 -14.76 14.53
N GLY A 190 -5.06 -14.80 13.18
CA GLY A 190 -6.23 -14.26 12.47
C GLY A 190 -6.29 -12.72 12.50
N GLU A 191 -5.17 -12.06 12.66
CA GLU A 191 -5.09 -10.59 12.77
C GLU A 191 -5.60 -9.85 11.52
N PHE A 192 -5.60 -10.50 10.36
CA PHE A 192 -6.02 -9.91 9.08
C PHE A 192 -7.47 -10.20 8.69
N LYS A 193 -8.23 -10.94 9.50
CA LYS A 193 -9.58 -11.42 9.12
C LYS A 193 -10.60 -10.31 8.88
N ASP A 194 -10.44 -9.16 9.54
CA ASP A 194 -11.39 -8.03 9.44
C ASP A 194 -11.11 -7.13 8.23
N GLU A 195 -9.92 -7.24 7.64
CA GLU A 195 -9.47 -6.42 6.51
C GLU A 195 -9.38 -7.19 5.19
N ILE A 196 -9.01 -8.48 5.23
CA ILE A 196 -8.91 -9.32 4.02
C ILE A 196 -10.30 -9.82 3.61
N ALA A 197 -10.71 -9.45 2.40
CA ALA A 197 -11.83 -10.08 1.71
C ALA A 197 -11.30 -11.27 0.90
N PRO A 198 -11.66 -12.53 1.24
CA PRO A 198 -11.22 -13.70 0.48
C PRO A 198 -11.63 -13.60 -0.98
N TYR A 199 -10.71 -13.97 -1.89
CA TYR A 199 -10.92 -13.88 -3.33
C TYR A 199 -11.07 -15.27 -3.94
N ALA A 200 -12.15 -15.50 -4.68
CA ALA A 200 -12.39 -16.75 -5.41
C ALA A 200 -11.79 -16.67 -6.82
N ILE A 201 -10.75 -17.46 -7.08
CA ILE A 201 -10.19 -17.64 -8.43
C ILE A 201 -10.94 -18.77 -9.10
N VAL A 202 -11.52 -18.48 -10.26
CA VAL A 202 -12.24 -19.45 -11.10
C VAL A 202 -11.37 -19.80 -12.32
N GLU A 203 -10.75 -20.95 -12.27
CA GLU A 203 -9.96 -21.49 -13.38
C GLU A 203 -10.85 -22.34 -14.30
N ARG A 204 -10.74 -22.11 -15.62
CA ARG A 204 -11.45 -22.88 -16.64
C ARG A 204 -10.44 -23.54 -17.55
N PHE A 205 -10.62 -24.83 -17.81
CA PHE A 205 -9.72 -25.59 -18.67
C PHE A 205 -10.50 -26.63 -19.48
N PRO A 206 -10.04 -26.94 -20.71
CA PRO A 206 -10.72 -27.91 -21.54
C PRO A 206 -10.55 -29.33 -20.97
N ASN A 207 -11.63 -30.06 -20.87
CA ASN A 207 -11.61 -31.49 -20.61
C ASN A 207 -11.49 -32.26 -21.95
N LEU A 208 -10.30 -32.74 -22.23
CA LEU A 208 -10.01 -33.42 -23.52
C LEU A 208 -10.73 -34.76 -23.67
N ALA A 209 -11.24 -35.37 -22.58
CA ALA A 209 -11.96 -36.63 -22.64
C ALA A 209 -13.45 -36.41 -22.97
N THR A 210 -14.06 -35.32 -22.51
CA THR A 210 -15.49 -35.06 -22.70
C THR A 210 -15.77 -33.98 -23.74
N GLY A 211 -14.78 -33.16 -24.09
CA GLY A 211 -14.95 -31.96 -24.95
C GLY A 211 -15.60 -30.79 -24.25
N GLU A 212 -15.84 -30.89 -22.94
CA GLU A 212 -16.45 -29.83 -22.12
C GLU A 212 -15.40 -28.92 -21.47
N ILE A 213 -15.86 -27.87 -20.80
CA ILE A 213 -15.01 -26.98 -20.00
C ILE A 213 -15.19 -27.33 -18.53
N ASP A 214 -14.13 -27.83 -17.90
CA ASP A 214 -14.09 -28.02 -16.47
C ASP A 214 -13.81 -26.68 -15.77
N THR A 215 -14.41 -26.52 -14.60
CA THR A 215 -14.23 -25.33 -13.77
C THR A 215 -13.73 -25.73 -12.39
N LYS A 216 -12.63 -25.11 -11.96
CA LYS A 216 -12.09 -25.27 -10.60
C LYS A 216 -12.07 -23.94 -9.89
N THR A 217 -12.72 -23.86 -8.73
CA THR A 217 -12.69 -22.67 -7.87
C THR A 217 -11.70 -22.88 -6.73
N ARG A 218 -10.87 -21.88 -6.49
CA ARG A 218 -9.94 -21.84 -5.38
C ARG A 218 -10.07 -20.51 -4.65
N GLU A 219 -10.31 -20.56 -3.34
CA GLU A 219 -10.35 -19.37 -2.51
C GLU A 219 -8.95 -19.00 -2.01
N ILE A 220 -8.59 -17.73 -2.08
CA ILE A 220 -7.39 -17.13 -1.53
C ILE A 220 -7.82 -16.21 -0.38
N ALA A 221 -7.47 -16.57 0.83
CA ALA A 221 -7.86 -15.85 2.06
C ALA A 221 -6.65 -15.32 2.86
N LEU A 222 -5.43 -15.61 2.44
CA LEU A 222 -4.19 -15.23 3.11
C LEU A 222 -3.22 -14.60 2.12
N ASP A 223 -2.40 -13.67 2.62
CA ASP A 223 -1.25 -13.16 1.88
C ASP A 223 -0.25 -14.29 1.60
N GLU A 224 0.19 -14.43 0.35
CA GLU A 224 1.07 -15.52 -0.08
C GLU A 224 2.54 -15.32 0.31
N GLY A 225 2.90 -14.09 0.69
CA GLY A 225 4.29 -13.67 0.90
C GLY A 225 5.02 -14.35 2.06
N PRO A 226 4.41 -14.51 3.26
CA PRO A 226 5.10 -14.97 4.45
C PRO A 226 5.68 -16.39 4.29
N ARG A 227 6.91 -16.58 4.82
CA ARG A 227 7.67 -17.84 4.72
C ARG A 227 8.12 -18.27 6.11
N ALA A 228 7.57 -19.36 6.62
CA ALA A 228 7.88 -19.88 7.95
C ALA A 228 9.33 -20.40 8.08
N GLU A 229 9.91 -20.85 6.97
CA GLU A 229 11.27 -21.39 6.91
C GLU A 229 12.37 -20.31 6.79
N THR A 230 12.01 -19.03 6.79
CA THR A 230 13.00 -17.94 6.70
C THR A 230 13.90 -17.92 7.92
N SER A 231 15.22 -17.98 7.69
CA SER A 231 16.24 -17.98 8.73
C SER A 231 17.45 -17.14 8.32
N LEU A 232 18.22 -16.67 9.30
CA LEU A 232 19.46 -15.93 9.04
C LEU A 232 20.45 -16.74 8.21
N GLU A 233 20.57 -18.04 8.51
CA GLU A 233 21.44 -18.95 7.75
C GLU A 233 20.98 -19.07 6.28
N GLY A 234 19.68 -19.17 6.05
CA GLY A 234 19.10 -19.22 4.71
C GLY A 234 19.33 -17.93 3.93
N LEU A 235 19.11 -16.78 4.56
CA LEU A 235 19.30 -15.47 3.94
C LEU A 235 20.77 -15.18 3.65
N ALA A 236 21.69 -15.54 4.55
CA ALA A 236 23.13 -15.35 4.37
C ALA A 236 23.69 -16.02 3.10
N LYS A 237 23.07 -17.11 2.63
CA LYS A 237 23.45 -17.83 1.40
C LYS A 237 23.01 -17.10 0.12
N LEU A 238 22.12 -16.11 0.22
CA LEU A 238 21.61 -15.39 -0.96
C LEU A 238 22.68 -14.45 -1.54
N LYS A 239 22.78 -14.47 -2.86
CA LYS A 239 23.65 -13.55 -3.59
C LYS A 239 23.05 -12.15 -3.63
N THR A 240 23.89 -11.13 -3.62
CA THR A 240 23.49 -9.75 -3.93
C THR A 240 23.04 -9.66 -5.39
N VAL A 241 22.01 -8.85 -5.65
CA VAL A 241 21.35 -8.83 -6.98
C VAL A 241 21.42 -7.49 -7.68
N PHE A 242 21.80 -6.41 -6.99
CA PHE A 242 21.74 -5.06 -7.55
C PHE A 242 23.12 -4.43 -7.73
N ALA A 243 24.09 -4.75 -6.90
CA ALA A 243 25.46 -4.24 -7.00
C ALA A 243 26.50 -5.36 -6.79
N ASN A 244 27.61 -5.26 -7.50
CA ASN A 244 28.77 -6.12 -7.22
C ASN A 244 29.31 -5.80 -5.82
N LYS A 245 29.48 -6.83 -4.97
CA LYS A 245 29.84 -6.66 -3.55
C LYS A 245 28.85 -5.80 -2.74
N GLY A 246 27.59 -5.74 -3.18
CA GLY A 246 26.51 -5.07 -2.44
C GLY A 246 26.07 -5.87 -1.20
N SER A 247 24.97 -5.42 -0.58
CA SER A 247 24.38 -6.04 0.60
C SER A 247 22.92 -6.44 0.40
N VAL A 248 22.27 -5.86 -0.61
CA VAL A 248 20.84 -6.06 -0.88
C VAL A 248 20.61 -7.33 -1.71
N THR A 249 19.69 -8.18 -1.23
CA THR A 249 19.34 -9.46 -1.83
C THR A 249 17.84 -9.57 -2.06
N ALA A 250 17.41 -10.61 -2.76
CA ALA A 250 15.99 -10.92 -2.86
C ALA A 250 15.33 -11.24 -1.50
N GLY A 251 16.10 -11.66 -0.50
CA GLY A 251 15.59 -12.01 0.81
C GLY A 251 15.42 -10.83 1.78
N ASN A 252 16.09 -9.70 1.51
CA ASN A 252 15.98 -8.49 2.32
C ASN A 252 15.37 -7.30 1.54
N SER A 253 14.63 -7.63 0.49
CA SER A 253 13.83 -6.74 -0.35
C SER A 253 12.37 -7.12 -0.31
N SER A 254 11.45 -6.18 -0.52
CA SER A 254 10.03 -6.47 -0.67
C SER A 254 9.77 -7.35 -1.90
N GLN A 255 8.71 -8.15 -1.82
CA GLN A 255 8.30 -8.99 -2.94
C GLN A 255 7.51 -8.17 -3.96
N THR A 256 7.76 -8.39 -5.27
CA THR A 256 6.83 -7.95 -6.32
C THR A 256 5.49 -8.65 -6.11
N SER A 257 4.39 -7.91 -6.23
CA SER A 257 3.11 -8.37 -5.73
C SER A 257 1.93 -7.84 -6.54
N ASP A 258 0.80 -8.53 -6.38
CA ASP A 258 -0.50 -8.15 -6.92
C ASP A 258 -1.47 -7.91 -5.76
N GLY A 259 -2.31 -6.90 -5.84
CA GLY A 259 -3.31 -6.64 -4.80
C GLY A 259 -4.06 -5.33 -4.96
N SER A 260 -5.09 -5.16 -4.14
CA SER A 260 -5.92 -3.96 -4.09
C SER A 260 -6.44 -3.72 -2.67
N GLY A 261 -6.70 -2.45 -2.36
CA GLY A 261 -7.39 -2.05 -1.13
C GLY A 261 -8.34 -0.88 -1.40
N ALA A 262 -9.41 -0.80 -0.63
CA ALA A 262 -10.43 0.25 -0.77
C ALA A 262 -10.96 0.71 0.59
N LEU A 263 -11.21 2.02 0.70
CA LEU A 263 -11.75 2.68 1.88
C LEU A 263 -12.88 3.63 1.47
N LEU A 264 -13.96 3.66 2.26
CA LEU A 264 -15.03 4.65 2.09
C LEU A 264 -14.81 5.79 3.09
N VAL A 265 -14.73 7.01 2.56
CA VAL A 265 -14.49 8.24 3.34
C VAL A 265 -15.71 9.12 3.25
N VAL A 266 -16.23 9.57 4.39
CA VAL A 266 -17.47 10.32 4.46
C VAL A 266 -17.39 11.54 5.40
N SER A 267 -18.29 12.51 5.20
CA SER A 267 -18.51 13.63 6.11
C SER A 267 -19.30 13.23 7.35
N GLU A 268 -19.29 14.08 8.38
CA GLU A 268 -20.14 13.91 9.58
C GLU A 268 -21.64 13.88 9.23
N LYS A 269 -22.04 14.66 8.22
CA LYS A 269 -23.42 14.67 7.70
C LYS A 269 -23.86 13.29 7.25
N VAL A 270 -23.02 12.59 6.46
CA VAL A 270 -23.31 11.22 5.99
C VAL A 270 -23.28 10.23 7.14
N LEU A 271 -22.35 10.33 8.10
CA LEU A 271 -22.38 9.50 9.29
C LEU A 271 -23.73 9.56 9.99
N LYS A 272 -24.24 10.78 10.25
CA LYS A 272 -25.51 10.98 10.94
C LYS A 272 -26.71 10.51 10.11
N GLN A 273 -26.68 10.77 8.79
CA GLN A 273 -27.78 10.42 7.89
C GLN A 273 -28.04 8.91 7.82
N PHE A 274 -26.98 8.10 7.83
CA PHE A 274 -27.06 6.64 7.71
C PHE A 274 -26.75 5.91 9.01
N ASN A 275 -26.58 6.64 10.11
CA ASN A 275 -26.20 6.07 11.43
C ASN A 275 -24.95 5.17 11.33
N LEU A 276 -23.95 5.59 10.54
CA LEU A 276 -22.71 4.82 10.33
C LEU A 276 -21.81 4.94 11.56
N THR A 277 -21.14 3.84 11.89
CA THR A 277 -20.07 3.85 12.90
C THR A 277 -18.73 4.19 12.26
N PRO A 278 -18.09 5.32 12.61
CA PRO A 278 -16.78 5.62 12.08
C PRO A 278 -15.74 4.64 12.63
N LEU A 279 -14.92 4.08 11.76
CA LEU A 279 -13.80 3.23 12.16
C LEU A 279 -12.62 4.08 12.63
N ALA A 280 -12.37 5.18 11.93
CA ALA A 280 -11.27 6.11 12.16
C ALA A 280 -11.55 7.45 11.48
N ARG A 281 -10.70 8.46 11.75
CA ARG A 281 -10.60 9.66 10.91
C ARG A 281 -9.19 9.82 10.35
N PHE A 282 -9.09 10.43 9.17
CA PHE A 282 -7.82 10.78 8.57
C PHE A 282 -7.34 12.11 9.11
N VAL A 283 -6.16 12.15 9.76
CA VAL A 283 -5.70 13.33 10.53
C VAL A 283 -4.84 14.26 9.71
N SER A 284 -3.80 13.75 9.06
CA SER A 284 -2.85 14.57 8.28
C SER A 284 -2.15 13.75 7.21
N PHE A 285 -1.57 14.48 6.25
CA PHE A 285 -0.73 13.90 5.21
C PHE A 285 0.41 14.85 4.87
N ALA A 286 1.59 14.30 4.63
CA ALA A 286 2.72 15.06 4.14
C ALA A 286 3.52 14.27 3.11
N VAL A 287 4.05 15.00 2.13
CA VAL A 287 5.01 14.50 1.15
C VAL A 287 6.23 15.40 1.17
N ARG A 288 7.43 14.80 1.05
CA ARG A 288 8.70 15.52 0.95
C ARG A 288 9.58 14.89 -0.10
N GLY A 289 10.29 15.74 -0.86
CA GLY A 289 11.32 15.30 -1.79
C GLY A 289 12.65 15.02 -1.08
N VAL A 290 13.41 14.10 -1.62
CA VAL A 290 14.80 13.77 -1.25
C VAL A 290 15.58 13.48 -2.52
N PRO A 291 16.93 13.47 -2.51
CA PRO A 291 17.68 13.09 -3.69
C PRO A 291 17.23 11.72 -4.23
N PRO A 292 17.00 11.59 -5.56
CA PRO A 292 16.46 10.36 -6.16
C PRO A 292 17.31 9.12 -5.85
N GLU A 293 18.62 9.24 -5.83
CA GLU A 293 19.56 8.14 -5.59
C GLU A 293 19.47 7.50 -4.20
N ILE A 294 18.90 8.23 -3.25
CA ILE A 294 18.65 7.76 -1.87
C ILE A 294 17.17 7.84 -1.51
N MET A 295 16.29 7.60 -2.47
CA MET A 295 14.83 7.70 -2.29
C MET A 295 14.32 6.98 -1.04
N GLY A 296 15.00 5.93 -0.60
CA GLY A 296 14.64 5.10 0.55
C GLY A 296 14.49 5.87 1.86
N ILE A 297 15.21 6.98 2.03
CA ILE A 297 15.12 7.80 3.24
C ILE A 297 13.94 8.80 3.24
N GLY A 298 13.14 8.83 2.18
CA GLY A 298 12.00 9.76 2.07
C GLY A 298 11.10 9.85 3.32
N PRO A 299 10.78 8.76 4.01
CA PRO A 299 10.01 8.81 5.26
C PRO A 299 10.66 9.66 6.36
N LYS A 300 12.00 9.77 6.41
CA LYS A 300 12.70 10.62 7.37
C LYS A 300 12.26 12.08 7.30
N GLU A 301 11.96 12.57 6.12
CA GLU A 301 11.49 13.95 5.90
C GLU A 301 9.94 14.05 5.96
N ALA A 302 9.23 13.00 5.57
CA ALA A 302 7.77 13.02 5.53
C ALA A 302 7.14 12.83 6.92
N ILE A 303 7.69 11.97 7.77
CA ILE A 303 7.17 11.68 9.12
C ILE A 303 7.10 12.94 9.99
N PRO A 304 8.20 13.70 10.19
CA PRO A 304 8.14 14.93 11.00
C PRO A 304 7.16 15.96 10.43
N ALA A 305 7.05 16.03 9.11
CA ALA A 305 6.12 16.95 8.46
C ALA A 305 4.65 16.58 8.69
N ALA A 306 4.31 15.27 8.64
CA ALA A 306 2.97 14.80 8.94
C ALA A 306 2.61 15.00 10.42
N LEU A 307 3.54 14.71 11.35
CA LEU A 307 3.37 14.95 12.78
C LEU A 307 3.13 16.44 13.07
N LYS A 308 3.93 17.32 12.48
CA LYS A 308 3.74 18.78 12.61
C LYS A 308 2.38 19.22 12.10
N ALA A 309 1.92 18.71 10.97
CA ALA A 309 0.60 19.03 10.42
C ALA A 309 -0.55 18.52 11.30
N ALA A 310 -0.35 17.41 12.01
CA ALA A 310 -1.30 16.85 12.95
C ALA A 310 -1.26 17.53 14.34
N GLY A 311 -0.22 18.31 14.66
CA GLY A 311 0.02 18.81 16.01
C GLY A 311 0.41 17.71 17.02
N LEU A 312 0.98 16.61 16.53
CA LEU A 312 1.36 15.42 17.31
C LEU A 312 2.87 15.31 17.46
N LYS A 313 3.28 14.61 18.50
CA LYS A 313 4.68 14.17 18.71
C LYS A 313 4.84 12.73 18.21
N GLN A 314 6.08 12.31 17.99
CA GLN A 314 6.41 10.94 17.55
C GLN A 314 5.90 9.89 18.54
N ASP A 315 6.02 10.13 19.84
CA ASP A 315 5.59 9.22 20.90
C ASP A 315 4.07 9.02 20.96
N ASP A 316 3.29 9.96 20.43
CA ASP A 316 1.83 9.86 20.36
C ASP A 316 1.37 8.80 19.36
N ILE A 317 2.24 8.39 18.43
CA ILE A 317 1.93 7.35 17.46
C ILE A 317 2.10 5.96 18.09
N ASP A 318 1.05 5.17 18.05
CA ASP A 318 0.99 3.83 18.64
C ASP A 318 1.33 2.71 17.64
N TRP A 319 1.14 2.97 16.34
CA TRP A 319 1.30 2.00 15.26
C TRP A 319 1.88 2.67 14.01
N ILE A 320 2.97 2.15 13.47
CA ILE A 320 3.62 2.68 12.27
C ILE A 320 3.71 1.56 11.23
N GLU A 321 2.97 1.70 10.12
CA GLU A 321 3.20 0.92 8.90
C GLU A 321 4.26 1.65 8.07
N LEU A 322 5.52 1.33 8.31
CA LEU A 322 6.66 1.75 7.49
C LEU A 322 6.86 0.73 6.38
N ASN A 323 6.58 1.11 5.14
CA ASN A 323 6.72 0.20 4.02
C ASN A 323 8.17 -0.29 3.87
N GLU A 324 8.35 -1.60 3.99
CA GLU A 324 9.65 -2.28 3.89
C GLU A 324 10.00 -2.54 2.41
N ALA A 325 10.19 -1.48 1.61
CA ALA A 325 10.64 -1.66 0.23
C ALA A 325 11.97 -2.45 0.21
N PHE A 326 12.86 -2.11 1.15
CA PHE A 326 14.11 -2.81 1.45
C PHE A 326 14.39 -2.73 2.95
N ALA A 327 15.03 -3.75 3.52
CA ALA A 327 15.46 -3.71 4.92
C ALA A 327 16.45 -2.56 5.18
N ALA A 328 17.35 -2.31 4.23
CA ALA A 328 18.34 -1.23 4.31
C ALA A 328 17.68 0.14 4.56
N GLN A 329 16.67 0.48 3.75
CA GLN A 329 15.99 1.77 3.86
C GLN A 329 15.14 1.86 5.13
N SER A 330 14.47 0.77 5.53
CA SER A 330 13.67 0.76 6.75
C SER A 330 14.54 0.99 7.98
N LEU A 331 15.66 0.29 8.09
CA LEU A 331 16.61 0.45 9.19
C LEU A 331 17.24 1.85 9.22
N ALA A 332 17.59 2.42 8.06
CA ALA A 332 18.10 3.78 7.98
C ALA A 332 17.10 4.80 8.56
N VAL A 333 15.84 4.72 8.17
CA VAL A 333 14.78 5.61 8.67
C VAL A 333 14.54 5.41 10.17
N ILE A 334 14.45 4.15 10.63
CA ILE A 334 14.23 3.81 12.05
C ILE A 334 15.32 4.38 12.92
N ARG A 335 16.59 4.19 12.53
CA ARG A 335 17.76 4.65 13.28
C ARG A 335 17.88 6.17 13.29
N ASP A 336 17.69 6.84 12.16
CA ASP A 336 17.82 8.29 12.05
C ASP A 336 16.76 9.05 12.83
N LEU A 337 15.53 8.54 12.88
CA LEU A 337 14.44 9.17 13.62
C LEU A 337 14.30 8.64 15.05
N GLY A 338 15.04 7.60 15.43
CA GLY A 338 14.89 6.95 16.74
C GLY A 338 13.49 6.39 16.94
N LEU A 339 12.89 5.81 15.88
CA LEU A 339 11.55 5.22 15.98
C LEU A 339 11.57 3.98 16.87
N ASP A 340 10.54 3.80 17.70
CA ASP A 340 10.38 2.61 18.53
C ASP A 340 10.09 1.37 17.66
N PRO A 341 10.99 0.38 17.59
CA PRO A 341 10.82 -0.80 16.74
C PRO A 341 9.60 -1.66 17.13
N SER A 342 9.12 -1.56 18.36
CA SER A 342 7.94 -2.30 18.83
C SER A 342 6.65 -1.82 18.20
N LYS A 343 6.61 -0.55 17.79
CA LYS A 343 5.47 0.09 17.12
C LYS A 343 5.50 -0.06 15.60
N ILE A 344 6.62 -0.56 15.02
CA ILE A 344 6.82 -0.64 13.58
C ILE A 344 6.39 -2.00 13.06
N ASN A 345 5.49 -1.97 12.07
CA ASN A 345 5.02 -3.15 11.37
C ASN A 345 4.73 -4.32 12.35
N PRO A 346 3.83 -4.13 13.33
CA PRO A 346 3.63 -5.14 14.38
C PRO A 346 3.04 -6.45 13.84
N LEU A 347 2.51 -6.45 12.62
CA LEU A 347 2.01 -7.63 11.90
C LEU A 347 2.94 -8.10 10.77
N GLY A 348 4.21 -7.61 10.75
CA GLY A 348 5.11 -7.79 9.62
C GLY A 348 4.87 -6.77 8.52
N GLY A 349 5.87 -6.55 7.66
CA GLY A 349 5.84 -5.56 6.60
C GLY A 349 5.99 -6.13 5.20
N ALA A 350 6.37 -5.30 4.25
CA ALA A 350 6.35 -5.64 2.81
C ALA A 350 7.36 -6.71 2.39
N ILE A 351 8.44 -6.92 3.14
CA ILE A 351 9.40 -8.01 2.88
C ILE A 351 8.68 -9.36 3.00
N ALA A 352 7.84 -9.50 4.02
CA ALA A 352 7.06 -10.71 4.24
C ALA A 352 5.73 -10.69 3.48
N LEU A 353 4.94 -9.63 3.63
CA LEU A 353 3.56 -9.56 3.16
C LEU A 353 3.43 -9.14 1.69
N GLY A 354 4.47 -8.50 1.11
CA GLY A 354 4.46 -8.02 -0.25
C GLY A 354 4.18 -6.52 -0.40
N HIS A 355 4.48 -6.00 -1.61
CA HIS A 355 4.40 -4.58 -1.95
C HIS A 355 3.81 -4.36 -3.34
N PRO A 356 2.47 -4.46 -3.50
CA PRO A 356 1.81 -4.11 -4.76
C PRO A 356 1.75 -2.57 -4.88
N LEU A 357 2.85 -1.97 -5.27
CA LEU A 357 3.19 -0.53 -5.40
C LEU A 357 2.04 0.44 -5.07
N GLY A 358 1.21 0.79 -6.07
CA GLY A 358 0.14 1.78 -5.92
C GLY A 358 -1.00 1.35 -4.99
N ALA A 359 -1.19 0.05 -4.76
CA ALA A 359 -2.17 -0.48 -3.82
C ALA A 359 -1.70 -0.39 -2.36
N THR A 360 -0.38 -0.41 -2.11
CA THR A 360 0.19 -0.56 -0.78
C THR A 360 -0.35 0.44 0.22
N GLY A 361 -0.47 1.71 -0.17
CA GLY A 361 -0.97 2.76 0.75
C GLY A 361 -2.40 2.52 1.23
N ALA A 362 -3.29 2.05 0.39
CA ALA A 362 -4.67 1.70 0.75
C ALA A 362 -4.73 0.42 1.58
N ILE A 363 -3.94 -0.60 1.22
CA ILE A 363 -3.82 -1.86 1.97
C ILE A 363 -3.34 -1.58 3.40
N ARG A 364 -2.25 -0.82 3.57
CA ARG A 364 -1.70 -0.50 4.88
C ARG A 364 -2.60 0.42 5.69
N ALA A 365 -3.37 1.30 5.04
CA ALA A 365 -4.39 2.09 5.72
C ALA A 365 -5.49 1.19 6.31
N ALA A 366 -5.95 0.17 5.58
CA ALA A 366 -6.89 -0.81 6.12
C ALA A 366 -6.28 -1.57 7.32
N THR A 367 -5.02 -2.01 7.22
CA THR A 367 -4.30 -2.67 8.32
C THR A 367 -4.22 -1.76 9.57
N VAL A 368 -3.87 -0.49 9.40
CA VAL A 368 -3.82 0.48 10.50
C VAL A 368 -5.21 0.66 11.14
N VAL A 369 -6.24 0.91 10.33
CA VAL A 369 -7.62 1.12 10.82
C VAL A 369 -8.09 -0.06 11.67
N HIS A 370 -7.99 -1.28 11.17
CA HIS A 370 -8.41 -2.47 11.90
C HIS A 370 -7.49 -2.80 13.08
N GLY A 371 -6.18 -2.62 12.94
CA GLY A 371 -5.20 -2.85 13.99
C GLY A 371 -5.37 -1.92 15.19
N LEU A 372 -5.58 -0.63 14.96
CA LEU A 372 -5.87 0.34 16.01
C LEU A 372 -7.13 -0.03 16.79
N ARG A 373 -8.20 -0.43 16.09
CA ARG A 373 -9.46 -0.85 16.72
C ARG A 373 -9.29 -2.10 17.55
N ARG A 374 -8.69 -3.13 16.99
CA ARG A 374 -8.50 -4.43 17.65
C ARG A 374 -7.66 -4.34 18.93
N ARG A 375 -6.62 -3.49 18.91
CA ARG A 375 -5.71 -3.31 20.04
C ARG A 375 -6.03 -2.10 20.93
N ASN A 376 -7.15 -1.42 20.66
CA ASN A 376 -7.58 -0.22 21.39
C ASN A 376 -6.52 0.88 21.44
N LEU A 377 -5.77 1.04 20.34
CA LEU A 377 -4.74 2.07 20.15
C LEU A 377 -5.36 3.31 19.52
N LYS A 378 -4.70 4.47 19.63
CA LYS A 378 -5.29 5.75 19.22
C LYS A 378 -4.78 6.23 17.86
N TYR A 379 -3.48 6.39 17.69
CA TYR A 379 -2.91 6.96 16.47
C TYR A 379 -2.07 5.95 15.71
N GLY A 380 -2.30 5.88 14.41
CA GLY A 380 -1.51 5.08 13.49
C GLY A 380 -0.98 5.90 12.32
N MET A 381 0.13 5.47 11.76
CA MET A 381 0.78 6.12 10.63
C MET A 381 1.03 5.13 9.52
N VAL A 382 0.77 5.53 8.28
CA VAL A 382 1.23 4.82 7.06
C VAL A 382 2.28 5.69 6.41
N THR A 383 3.48 5.18 6.24
CA THR A 383 4.61 5.93 5.66
C THR A 383 5.43 5.06 4.72
N MET A 384 5.99 5.66 3.68
CA MET A 384 6.76 4.94 2.67
C MET A 384 7.71 5.83 1.89
N CYS A 385 8.80 5.24 1.44
CA CYS A 385 9.64 5.81 0.42
C CYS A 385 8.96 5.70 -0.96
N VAL A 386 9.31 6.59 -1.85
CA VAL A 386 8.67 6.72 -3.16
C VAL A 386 9.74 6.88 -4.23
N GLY A 387 9.60 6.13 -5.30
CA GLY A 387 10.49 6.22 -6.46
C GLY A 387 10.71 7.65 -6.93
N THR A 388 11.85 7.91 -7.54
CA THR A 388 12.30 9.24 -7.98
C THR A 388 12.60 10.25 -6.85
N GLY A 389 12.71 9.79 -5.60
CA GLY A 389 13.19 10.62 -4.48
C GLY A 389 12.09 11.37 -3.73
N MET A 390 11.15 10.64 -3.12
CA MET A 390 10.14 11.23 -2.25
C MET A 390 9.87 10.34 -1.02
N GLY A 391 9.26 10.92 0.00
CA GLY A 391 8.61 10.20 1.10
C GLY A 391 7.19 10.70 1.32
N ALA A 392 6.33 9.82 1.78
CA ALA A 392 4.96 10.17 2.16
C ALA A 392 4.64 9.60 3.54
N ALA A 393 3.83 10.34 4.33
CA ALA A 393 3.34 9.88 5.62
C ALA A 393 1.91 10.39 5.83
N GLY A 394 0.99 9.48 6.21
CA GLY A 394 -0.39 9.78 6.56
C GLY A 394 -0.72 9.30 7.95
N ILE A 395 -1.43 10.11 8.75
CA ILE A 395 -1.81 9.80 10.13
C ILE A 395 -3.32 9.56 10.20
N ILE A 396 -3.67 8.49 10.90
CA ILE A 396 -5.04 8.01 11.10
C ILE A 396 -5.29 7.95 12.61
N GLU A 397 -6.45 8.41 13.05
CA GLU A 397 -6.89 8.34 14.45
C GLU A 397 -8.09 7.40 14.56
N ARG A 398 -8.04 6.43 15.47
CA ARG A 398 -9.20 5.62 15.85
C ARG A 398 -10.19 6.44 16.66
N LEU A 399 -11.45 6.26 16.40
CA LEU A 399 -12.58 6.87 17.12
C LEU A 399 -13.27 5.87 18.05
#